data_e693f8f5747f3230d9b9a517a04607c2
#
_entry.id   e693f8f5747f3230d9b9a517a04607c2
#
_cell.length_a   1.000
_cell.length_b   1.000
_cell.length_c   1.000
_cell.angle_alpha   90.00
_cell.angle_beta   90.00
_cell.angle_gamma   90.00
#
_symmetry.space_group_name_H-M   'P 1'
#
loop_
_entity.id
_entity.type
_entity.pdbx_description
1 polymer ?
#
loop_
_entity_poly.entity_id
_entity_poly.type
_entity_poly.pdbx_seq_one_letter_code
_entity_poly.pdbx_strand_id
1 'polypeptide(L)'
;MSEIIDCEYTIQGDGPPLILVHGIGAARDTWRFMVDQLAEHFTVVTYDLRGHGASPMPADKAFELDDLVNDLERVRERVGFEQAHIAGHSLGGMIGPAYARRFPERVLSVGLLSTAAFRTADDSAAVQGVVAKMHEVGIPNILPTLTDRWYTDAFIEANPDIVERRLAQVIDCDPEIFLNVFRIYATFEMGPWLHEIEHPCLVLTGEFDGGCNPRLNTQIHEALPDSELVILPDLKHSILLEAGRTVAGHLIRFIESVIAR
;
A
#
# COMPACT_ATOMS: atom_id res chain seq x y z
N MET A 1 -2.00 11.57 -21.45
CA MET A 1 -1.98 10.27 -20.76
C MET A 1 -0.53 9.86 -20.70
N SER A 2 -0.02 9.54 -19.52
CA SER A 2 1.34 9.02 -19.40
C SER A 2 1.40 7.61 -20.01
N GLU A 3 2.62 7.15 -20.25
CA GLU A 3 2.91 5.80 -20.71
C GLU A 3 2.41 4.76 -19.68
N ILE A 4 1.77 3.67 -20.13
CA ILE A 4 1.46 2.51 -19.30
C ILE A 4 2.72 1.67 -19.17
N ILE A 5 3.09 1.28 -17.94
CA ILE A 5 4.31 0.52 -17.67
C ILE A 5 3.98 -0.96 -17.53
N ASP A 6 4.79 -1.81 -18.18
CA ASP A 6 4.79 -3.24 -17.96
C ASP A 6 5.57 -3.56 -16.66
N CYS A 7 4.92 -3.34 -15.53
CA CYS A 7 5.50 -3.59 -14.22
C CYS A 7 5.95 -5.04 -14.03
N GLU A 8 7.09 -5.24 -13.35
CA GLU A 8 7.59 -6.57 -13.00
C GLU A 8 6.80 -7.16 -11.85
N TYR A 9 6.42 -8.44 -11.95
CA TYR A 9 5.61 -9.15 -10.98
C TYR A 9 6.09 -10.57 -10.72
N THR A 10 5.60 -11.15 -9.63
CA THR A 10 5.69 -12.59 -9.34
C THR A 10 4.30 -13.14 -9.08
N ILE A 11 4.12 -14.44 -9.37
CA ILE A 11 2.88 -15.17 -9.09
C ILE A 11 3.23 -16.38 -8.24
N GLN A 12 2.43 -16.63 -7.19
CA GLN A 12 2.60 -17.78 -6.30
C GLN A 12 1.24 -18.30 -5.84
N GLY A 13 1.11 -19.62 -5.69
CA GLY A 13 -0.11 -20.29 -5.26
C GLY A 13 -1.08 -20.60 -6.40
N ASP A 14 -2.20 -21.25 -6.02
CA ASP A 14 -3.26 -21.69 -6.94
C ASP A 14 -4.61 -21.55 -6.22
N GLY A 15 -5.42 -20.59 -6.61
CA GLY A 15 -6.70 -20.27 -5.98
C GLY A 15 -7.28 -18.96 -6.51
N PRO A 16 -8.25 -18.35 -5.80
CA PRO A 16 -8.83 -17.06 -6.18
C PRO A 16 -7.76 -15.98 -6.36
N PRO A 17 -7.90 -15.09 -7.37
CA PRO A 17 -6.91 -14.07 -7.68
C PRO A 17 -6.75 -13.01 -6.59
N LEU A 18 -5.52 -12.75 -6.12
CA LEU A 18 -5.18 -11.69 -5.18
C LEU A 18 -3.98 -10.88 -5.69
N ILE A 19 -4.13 -9.58 -5.86
CA ILE A 19 -3.04 -8.67 -6.25
C ILE A 19 -2.66 -7.79 -5.06
N LEU A 20 -1.37 -7.74 -4.73
CA LEU A 20 -0.81 -6.99 -3.61
C LEU A 20 -0.02 -5.78 -4.11
N VAL A 21 -0.37 -4.59 -3.60
CA VAL A 21 0.18 -3.30 -4.03
C VAL A 21 0.99 -2.67 -2.90
N HIS A 22 2.31 -2.52 -3.11
CA HIS A 22 3.21 -1.98 -2.08
C HIS A 22 3.11 -0.44 -1.93
N GLY A 23 3.75 0.08 -0.89
CA GLY A 23 3.81 1.51 -0.59
C GLY A 23 5.05 2.22 -1.14
N ILE A 24 5.24 3.48 -0.73
CA ILE A 24 6.30 4.39 -1.15
C ILE A 24 7.70 3.80 -0.91
N GLY A 25 8.58 3.86 -1.91
CA GLY A 25 9.98 3.44 -1.81
C GLY A 25 10.17 2.00 -1.36
N ALA A 26 9.14 1.14 -1.49
CA ALA A 26 9.19 -0.28 -1.25
C ALA A 26 9.32 -1.05 -2.58
N ALA A 27 9.25 -2.35 -2.52
CA ALA A 27 9.18 -3.23 -3.66
C ALA A 27 8.30 -4.44 -3.30
N ARG A 28 8.01 -5.31 -4.28
CA ARG A 28 7.18 -6.51 -4.08
C ARG A 28 7.66 -7.43 -2.95
N ASP A 29 8.95 -7.40 -2.61
CA ASP A 29 9.50 -8.21 -1.52
C ASP A 29 9.06 -7.74 -0.11
N THR A 30 8.40 -6.60 0.01
CA THR A 30 7.78 -6.17 1.27
C THR A 30 6.74 -7.17 1.79
N TRP A 31 6.17 -7.98 0.88
CA TRP A 31 5.16 -9.00 1.16
C TRP A 31 5.75 -10.36 1.60
N ARG A 32 7.09 -10.51 1.67
CA ARG A 32 7.79 -11.79 1.89
C ARG A 32 7.38 -12.56 3.15
N PHE A 33 6.89 -11.87 4.19
CA PHE A 33 6.42 -12.52 5.43
C PHE A 33 4.94 -12.95 5.37
N MET A 34 4.27 -12.70 4.26
CA MET A 34 2.85 -12.98 4.06
C MET A 34 2.60 -13.90 2.87
N VAL A 35 3.41 -13.78 1.82
CA VAL A 35 3.11 -14.36 0.51
C VAL A 35 2.97 -15.87 0.57
N ASP A 36 3.82 -16.59 1.32
CA ASP A 36 3.74 -18.05 1.43
C ASP A 36 2.42 -18.50 2.07
N GLN A 37 2.00 -17.83 3.17
CA GLN A 37 0.75 -18.12 3.84
C GLN A 37 -0.47 -17.77 2.96
N LEU A 38 -0.43 -16.65 2.24
CA LEU A 38 -1.50 -16.26 1.32
C LEU A 38 -1.61 -17.22 0.13
N ALA A 39 -0.48 -17.71 -0.38
CA ALA A 39 -0.40 -18.62 -1.51
C ALA A 39 -0.95 -20.03 -1.22
N GLU A 40 -1.15 -20.39 0.05
CA GLU A 40 -1.88 -21.60 0.44
C GLU A 40 -3.40 -21.49 0.13
N HIS A 41 -3.92 -20.26 -0.06
CA HIS A 41 -5.34 -19.98 -0.25
C HIS A 41 -5.66 -19.31 -1.60
N PHE A 42 -4.72 -18.56 -2.18
CA PHE A 42 -4.93 -17.68 -3.32
C PHE A 42 -3.84 -17.82 -4.39
N THR A 43 -4.17 -17.42 -5.61
CA THR A 43 -3.14 -17.08 -6.60
C THR A 43 -2.71 -15.64 -6.33
N VAL A 44 -1.57 -15.49 -5.66
CA VAL A 44 -1.04 -14.21 -5.19
C VAL A 44 -0.11 -13.59 -6.22
N VAL A 45 -0.44 -12.39 -6.66
CA VAL A 45 0.43 -11.55 -7.51
C VAL A 45 1.00 -10.42 -6.65
N THR A 46 2.32 -10.29 -6.61
CA THR A 46 3.01 -9.10 -6.11
C THR A 46 3.77 -8.44 -7.23
N TYR A 47 3.73 -7.12 -7.31
CA TYR A 47 4.43 -6.39 -8.36
C TYR A 47 5.17 -5.16 -7.82
N ASP A 48 6.17 -4.69 -8.55
CA ASP A 48 6.87 -3.46 -8.26
C ASP A 48 6.17 -2.30 -8.98
N LEU A 49 5.85 -1.22 -8.27
CA LEU A 49 5.33 0.01 -8.88
C LEU A 49 6.35 0.57 -9.90
N ARG A 50 5.87 1.37 -10.87
CA ARG A 50 6.77 2.06 -11.83
C ARG A 50 7.94 2.75 -11.12
N GLY A 51 9.14 2.56 -11.63
CA GLY A 51 10.36 3.14 -11.06
C GLY A 51 10.79 2.56 -9.72
N HIS A 52 10.16 1.46 -9.25
CA HIS A 52 10.54 0.75 -8.03
C HIS A 52 11.03 -0.67 -8.36
N GLY A 53 11.91 -1.21 -7.51
CA GLY A 53 12.38 -2.59 -7.62
C GLY A 53 12.94 -2.90 -9.01
N ALA A 54 12.38 -3.91 -9.68
CA ALA A 54 12.76 -4.31 -11.03
C ALA A 54 11.85 -3.77 -12.13
N SER A 55 10.81 -2.98 -11.78
CA SER A 55 9.93 -2.36 -12.76
C SER A 55 10.64 -1.25 -13.56
N PRO A 56 10.29 -1.07 -14.84
CA PRO A 56 10.89 -0.04 -15.68
C PRO A 56 10.74 1.36 -15.07
N MET A 57 11.77 2.17 -15.30
CA MET A 57 11.74 3.60 -15.01
C MET A 57 10.79 4.29 -16.01
N PRO A 58 9.80 5.07 -15.57
CA PRO A 58 8.96 5.82 -16.47
C PRO A 58 9.76 6.91 -17.19
N ALA A 59 9.41 7.18 -18.45
CA ALA A 59 10.06 8.24 -19.24
C ALA A 59 9.82 9.63 -18.62
N ASP A 60 8.61 9.85 -18.06
CA ASP A 60 8.29 11.02 -17.25
C ASP A 60 8.13 10.60 -15.78
N LYS A 61 8.96 11.16 -14.90
CA LYS A 61 8.93 10.89 -13.47
C LYS A 61 7.83 11.67 -12.74
N ALA A 62 7.19 12.63 -13.41
CA ALA A 62 6.07 13.42 -12.90
C ALA A 62 4.72 12.79 -13.29
N PHE A 63 4.44 11.62 -12.77
CA PHE A 63 3.17 10.91 -12.95
C PHE A 63 2.21 11.12 -11.77
N GLU A 64 0.94 10.74 -11.94
CA GLU A 64 -0.14 10.90 -10.96
C GLU A 64 -0.67 9.54 -10.49
N LEU A 65 -1.60 9.54 -9.51
CA LEU A 65 -2.20 8.30 -9.00
C LEU A 65 -2.90 7.49 -10.12
N ASP A 66 -3.54 8.17 -11.06
CA ASP A 66 -4.22 7.54 -12.20
C ASP A 66 -3.27 6.69 -13.06
N ASP A 67 -1.99 7.07 -13.12
CA ASP A 67 -0.98 6.30 -13.84
C ASP A 67 -0.64 5.00 -13.12
N LEU A 68 -0.59 5.03 -11.78
CA LEU A 68 -0.42 3.83 -10.94
C LEU A 68 -1.65 2.90 -11.02
N VAL A 69 -2.84 3.47 -11.14
CA VAL A 69 -4.09 2.73 -11.37
C VAL A 69 -4.08 2.04 -12.74
N ASN A 70 -3.59 2.72 -13.79
CA ASN A 70 -3.45 2.13 -15.12
C ASN A 70 -2.42 1.01 -15.15
N ASP A 71 -1.32 1.14 -14.41
CA ASP A 71 -0.32 0.07 -14.29
C ASP A 71 -0.89 -1.16 -13.58
N LEU A 72 -1.69 -0.97 -12.54
CA LEU A 72 -2.37 -2.08 -11.86
C LEU A 72 -3.31 -2.82 -12.82
N GLU A 73 -4.09 -2.10 -13.65
CA GLU A 73 -4.91 -2.72 -14.68
C GLU A 73 -4.05 -3.49 -15.68
N ARG A 74 -2.92 -2.92 -16.09
CA ARG A 74 -1.98 -3.60 -16.99
C ARG A 74 -1.40 -4.87 -16.36
N VAL A 75 -1.08 -4.87 -15.06
CA VAL A 75 -0.64 -6.07 -14.34
C VAL A 75 -1.75 -7.12 -14.35
N ARG A 76 -3.00 -6.77 -14.00
CA ARG A 76 -4.15 -7.68 -14.02
C ARG A 76 -4.35 -8.32 -15.40
N GLU A 77 -4.28 -7.54 -16.49
CA GLU A 77 -4.37 -8.04 -17.84
C GLU A 77 -3.26 -9.04 -18.20
N ARG A 78 -2.01 -8.69 -17.85
CA ARG A 78 -0.84 -9.52 -18.15
C ARG A 78 -0.86 -10.87 -17.42
N VAL A 79 -1.40 -10.91 -16.21
CA VAL A 79 -1.56 -12.17 -15.45
C VAL A 79 -2.82 -12.94 -15.86
N GLY A 80 -3.68 -12.36 -16.71
CA GLY A 80 -4.87 -13.02 -17.25
C GLY A 80 -6.03 -13.13 -16.28
N PHE A 81 -6.09 -12.28 -15.23
CA PHE A 81 -7.22 -12.27 -14.30
C PHE A 81 -8.39 -11.47 -14.87
N GLU A 82 -9.58 -12.05 -14.87
CA GLU A 82 -10.80 -11.31 -15.22
C GLU A 82 -11.18 -10.32 -14.10
N GLN A 83 -11.14 -10.79 -12.86
CA GLN A 83 -11.37 -10.04 -11.63
C GLN A 83 -10.33 -10.46 -10.59
N ALA A 84 -10.09 -9.61 -9.58
CA ALA A 84 -9.19 -9.95 -8.49
C ALA A 84 -9.61 -9.28 -7.17
N HIS A 85 -9.24 -9.89 -6.04
CA HIS A 85 -9.12 -9.19 -4.77
C HIS A 85 -7.87 -8.31 -4.83
N ILE A 86 -7.97 -7.08 -4.34
CA ILE A 86 -6.84 -6.11 -4.34
C ILE A 86 -6.54 -5.75 -2.90
N ALA A 87 -5.29 -5.88 -2.47
CA ALA A 87 -4.88 -5.38 -1.17
C ALA A 87 -3.64 -4.49 -1.30
N GLY A 88 -3.70 -3.30 -0.74
CA GLY A 88 -2.63 -2.31 -0.83
C GLY A 88 -2.20 -1.77 0.52
N HIS A 89 -0.89 -1.55 0.68
CA HIS A 89 -0.30 -0.95 1.86
C HIS A 89 0.11 0.50 1.61
N SER A 90 -0.23 1.40 2.53
CA SER A 90 0.15 2.81 2.47
C SER A 90 -0.35 3.48 1.18
N LEU A 91 0.54 3.92 0.27
CA LEU A 91 0.18 4.39 -1.07
C LEU A 91 -0.61 3.33 -1.85
N GLY A 92 -0.23 2.05 -1.76
CA GLY A 92 -1.00 0.95 -2.36
C GLY A 92 -2.45 0.88 -1.86
N GLY A 93 -2.70 1.28 -0.60
CA GLY A 93 -4.02 1.41 -0.02
C GLY A 93 -4.83 2.61 -0.55
N MET A 94 -4.22 3.52 -1.30
CA MET A 94 -4.91 4.55 -2.09
C MET A 94 -5.15 4.07 -3.53
N ILE A 95 -4.19 3.32 -4.10
CA ILE A 95 -4.30 2.78 -5.45
C ILE A 95 -5.46 1.78 -5.56
N GLY A 96 -5.62 0.88 -4.58
CA GLY A 96 -6.68 -0.13 -4.58
C GLY A 96 -8.10 0.44 -4.70
N PRO A 97 -8.54 1.34 -3.79
CA PRO A 97 -9.84 2.00 -3.90
C PRO A 97 -10.01 2.83 -5.16
N ALA A 98 -8.97 3.55 -5.60
CA ALA A 98 -9.03 4.33 -6.85
C ALA A 98 -9.19 3.42 -8.08
N TYR A 99 -8.56 2.25 -8.06
CA TYR A 99 -8.74 1.21 -9.07
C TYR A 99 -10.17 0.64 -9.04
N ALA A 100 -10.69 0.30 -7.86
CA ALA A 100 -12.06 -0.20 -7.70
C ALA A 100 -13.11 0.81 -8.18
N ARG A 101 -12.90 2.10 -7.92
CA ARG A 101 -13.76 3.17 -8.42
C ARG A 101 -13.76 3.27 -9.95
N ARG A 102 -12.58 3.10 -10.57
CA ARG A 102 -12.40 3.25 -12.02
C ARG A 102 -12.80 2.00 -12.82
N PHE A 103 -12.58 0.83 -12.27
CA PHE A 103 -12.81 -0.49 -12.87
C PHE A 103 -13.63 -1.41 -11.94
N PRO A 104 -14.85 -1.00 -11.53
CA PRO A 104 -15.60 -1.73 -10.52
C PRO A 104 -15.87 -3.19 -10.91
N GLU A 105 -16.04 -3.46 -12.20
CA GLU A 105 -16.26 -4.82 -12.71
C GLU A 105 -15.02 -5.74 -12.65
N ARG A 106 -13.85 -5.19 -12.30
CA ARG A 106 -12.57 -5.92 -12.20
C ARG A 106 -12.18 -6.30 -10.77
N VAL A 107 -12.95 -5.83 -9.78
CA VAL A 107 -12.61 -5.97 -8.36
C VAL A 107 -13.60 -6.88 -7.66
N LEU A 108 -13.10 -7.79 -6.83
CA LEU A 108 -13.90 -8.65 -5.96
C LEU A 108 -13.99 -8.09 -4.54
N SER A 109 -12.90 -7.55 -4.01
CA SER A 109 -12.84 -6.86 -2.72
C SER A 109 -11.58 -6.01 -2.61
N VAL A 110 -11.51 -5.11 -1.63
CA VAL A 110 -10.38 -4.20 -1.42
C VAL A 110 -9.86 -4.27 0.02
N GLY A 111 -8.56 -4.51 0.17
CA GLY A 111 -7.82 -4.39 1.44
C GLY A 111 -7.08 -3.04 1.50
N LEU A 112 -7.45 -2.18 2.46
CA LEU A 112 -6.84 -0.90 2.73
C LEU A 112 -5.95 -1.05 3.99
N LEU A 113 -4.65 -1.26 3.79
CA LEU A 113 -3.70 -1.56 4.85
C LEU A 113 -2.84 -0.34 5.17
N SER A 114 -2.92 0.19 6.40
CA SER A 114 -2.17 1.39 6.87
C SER A 114 -2.19 2.52 5.83
N THR A 115 -3.38 2.93 5.42
CA THR A 115 -3.57 4.03 4.46
C THR A 115 -4.30 5.21 5.11
N ALA A 116 -4.47 6.31 4.38
CA ALA A 116 -5.04 7.52 4.93
C ALA A 116 -6.03 8.20 3.97
N ALA A 117 -7.15 8.66 4.55
CA ALA A 117 -8.09 9.59 3.96
C ALA A 117 -8.61 10.53 5.08
N PHE A 118 -9.38 11.54 4.72
CA PHE A 118 -9.95 12.49 5.68
C PHE A 118 -8.91 13.24 6.51
N ARG A 119 -7.77 13.56 5.91
CA ARG A 119 -6.74 14.37 6.56
C ARG A 119 -7.29 15.76 6.88
N THR A 120 -7.08 16.18 8.12
CA THR A 120 -7.29 17.58 8.51
C THR A 120 -6.24 18.49 7.85
N ALA A 121 -6.41 19.80 7.96
CA ALA A 121 -5.39 20.74 7.50
C ALA A 121 -4.05 20.53 8.23
N ASP A 122 -4.08 20.18 9.51
CA ASP A 122 -2.88 19.90 10.31
C ASP A 122 -2.22 18.58 9.88
N ASP A 123 -2.99 17.52 9.63
CA ASP A 123 -2.46 16.25 9.10
C ASP A 123 -1.76 16.49 7.74
N SER A 124 -2.41 17.25 6.87
CA SER A 124 -1.87 17.56 5.54
C SER A 124 -0.61 18.41 5.64
N ALA A 125 -0.59 19.41 6.52
CA ALA A 125 0.59 20.24 6.76
C ALA A 125 1.77 19.41 7.31
N ALA A 126 1.50 18.46 8.22
CA ALA A 126 2.52 17.57 8.76
C ALA A 126 3.16 16.68 7.68
N VAL A 127 2.36 16.09 6.77
CA VAL A 127 2.88 15.29 5.66
C VAL A 127 3.65 16.15 4.65
N GLN A 128 3.11 17.31 4.29
CA GLN A 128 3.80 18.25 3.39
C GLN A 128 5.10 18.77 3.99
N GLY A 129 5.16 18.97 5.31
CA GLY A 129 6.38 19.30 6.03
C GLY A 129 7.48 18.25 5.89
N VAL A 130 7.10 16.96 5.89
CA VAL A 130 8.04 15.85 5.62
C VAL A 130 8.57 15.93 4.19
N VAL A 131 7.70 16.17 3.20
CA VAL A 131 8.11 16.34 1.79
C VAL A 131 9.07 17.54 1.64
N ALA A 132 8.72 18.68 2.22
CA ALA A 132 9.59 19.87 2.19
C ALA A 132 10.96 19.60 2.81
N LYS A 133 10.99 18.86 3.93
CA LYS A 133 12.24 18.50 4.60
C LYS A 133 13.10 17.56 3.75
N MET A 134 12.50 16.61 3.03
CA MET A 134 13.21 15.75 2.08
C MET A 134 13.88 16.57 0.97
N HIS A 135 13.20 17.60 0.46
CA HIS A 135 13.80 18.51 -0.53
C HIS A 135 14.94 19.35 0.05
N GLU A 136 14.83 19.80 1.30
CA GLU A 136 15.83 20.65 1.95
C GLU A 136 17.11 19.88 2.32
N VAL A 137 16.97 18.71 2.96
CA VAL A 137 18.11 17.99 3.54
C VAL A 137 18.48 16.71 2.80
N GLY A 138 17.68 16.30 1.81
CA GLY A 138 17.82 15.04 1.10
C GLY A 138 17.21 13.83 1.83
N ILE A 139 16.80 12.82 1.05
CA ILE A 139 16.13 11.62 1.56
C ILE A 139 16.96 10.89 2.63
N PRO A 140 18.29 10.66 2.48
CA PRO A 140 19.06 9.95 3.49
C PRO A 140 19.03 10.60 4.88
N ASN A 141 18.93 11.92 4.95
CA ASN A 141 18.94 12.66 6.22
C ASN A 141 17.58 12.64 6.94
N ILE A 142 16.49 12.26 6.28
CA ILE A 142 15.17 12.11 6.88
C ILE A 142 14.88 10.67 7.33
N LEU A 143 15.69 9.70 6.91
CA LEU A 143 15.46 8.27 7.21
C LEU A 143 15.32 7.97 8.70
N PRO A 144 16.10 8.56 9.64
CA PRO A 144 15.90 8.33 11.07
C PRO A 144 14.48 8.69 11.53
N THR A 145 13.95 9.82 11.05
CA THR A 145 12.57 10.24 11.36
C THR A 145 11.53 9.30 10.77
N LEU A 146 11.76 8.79 9.55
CA LEU A 146 10.86 7.82 8.93
C LEU A 146 10.92 6.47 9.63
N THR A 147 12.11 6.03 10.03
CA THR A 147 12.32 4.77 10.77
C THR A 147 11.53 4.78 12.09
N ASP A 148 11.65 5.85 12.87
CA ASP A 148 10.89 6.02 14.11
C ASP A 148 9.37 5.99 13.91
N ARG A 149 8.88 6.52 12.79
CA ARG A 149 7.44 6.48 12.45
C ARG A 149 6.99 5.12 11.96
N TRP A 150 7.87 4.36 11.31
CA TRP A 150 7.51 3.11 10.65
C TRP A 150 7.54 1.91 11.58
N TYR A 151 8.50 1.86 12.51
CA TYR A 151 8.76 0.68 13.32
C TYR A 151 8.65 0.95 14.81
N THR A 152 8.26 -0.09 15.53
CA THR A 152 8.38 -0.10 16.99
C THR A 152 9.84 -0.21 17.41
N ASP A 153 10.21 0.35 18.56
CA ASP A 153 11.58 0.30 19.07
C ASP A 153 12.03 -1.15 19.32
N ALA A 154 11.10 -1.96 19.85
CA ALA A 154 11.34 -3.38 20.07
C ALA A 154 11.64 -4.14 18.76
N PHE A 155 10.97 -3.79 17.66
CA PHE A 155 11.24 -4.41 16.36
C PHE A 155 12.60 -3.98 15.81
N ILE A 156 12.95 -2.70 15.91
CA ILE A 156 14.25 -2.18 15.47
C ILE A 156 15.39 -2.90 16.21
N GLU A 157 15.26 -3.05 17.54
CA GLU A 157 16.26 -3.73 18.35
C GLU A 157 16.39 -5.23 18.01
N ALA A 158 15.26 -5.90 17.79
CA ALA A 158 15.24 -7.35 17.52
C ALA A 158 15.58 -7.71 16.07
N ASN A 159 15.39 -6.80 15.11
CA ASN A 159 15.47 -7.09 13.67
C ASN A 159 16.24 -6.00 12.89
N PRO A 160 17.46 -5.61 13.29
CA PRO A 160 18.21 -4.54 12.64
C PRO A 160 18.42 -4.80 11.15
N ASP A 161 18.71 -6.03 10.75
CA ASP A 161 18.94 -6.40 9.34
C ASP A 161 17.72 -6.15 8.46
N ILE A 162 16.51 -6.38 8.98
CA ILE A 162 15.25 -6.12 8.23
C ILE A 162 15.07 -4.63 8.04
N VAL A 163 15.34 -3.85 9.08
CA VAL A 163 15.25 -2.39 9.03
C VAL A 163 16.28 -1.82 8.06
N GLU A 164 17.55 -2.24 8.16
CA GLU A 164 18.63 -1.82 7.27
C GLU A 164 18.30 -2.14 5.80
N ARG A 165 17.83 -3.35 5.51
CA ARG A 165 17.42 -3.74 4.16
C ARG A 165 16.31 -2.84 3.63
N ARG A 166 15.32 -2.48 4.46
CA ARG A 166 14.23 -1.58 4.05
C ARG A 166 14.72 -0.16 3.80
N LEU A 167 15.65 0.34 4.62
CA LEU A 167 16.27 1.65 4.41
C LEU A 167 17.13 1.69 3.15
N ALA A 168 17.87 0.62 2.87
CA ALA A 168 18.63 0.48 1.63
C ALA A 168 17.71 0.57 0.40
N GLN A 169 16.53 -0.07 0.41
CA GLN A 169 15.55 0.06 -0.67
C GLN A 169 15.10 1.52 -0.92
N VAL A 170 14.95 2.31 0.15
CA VAL A 170 14.62 3.74 0.00
C VAL A 170 15.76 4.51 -0.63
N ILE A 171 17.01 4.21 -0.26
CA ILE A 171 18.21 4.86 -0.79
C ILE A 171 18.43 4.48 -2.25
N ASP A 172 18.16 3.22 -2.61
CA ASP A 172 18.34 2.68 -3.96
C ASP A 172 17.22 3.14 -4.92
N CYS A 173 16.08 3.58 -4.38
CA CYS A 173 15.01 4.16 -5.18
C CYS A 173 15.47 5.49 -5.80
N ASP A 174 15.13 5.70 -7.07
CA ASP A 174 15.40 7.00 -7.72
C ASP A 174 14.77 8.14 -6.90
N PRO A 175 15.55 9.17 -6.50
CA PRO A 175 15.05 10.21 -5.61
C PRO A 175 13.85 10.99 -6.16
N GLU A 176 13.79 11.21 -7.49
CA GLU A 176 12.67 11.92 -8.10
C GLU A 176 11.41 11.07 -8.08
N ILE A 177 11.53 9.75 -8.32
CA ILE A 177 10.42 8.80 -8.19
C ILE A 177 9.93 8.76 -6.74
N PHE A 178 10.85 8.62 -5.76
CA PHE A 178 10.50 8.60 -4.34
C PHE A 178 9.73 9.86 -3.92
N LEU A 179 10.24 11.03 -4.30
CA LEU A 179 9.60 12.30 -4.00
C LEU A 179 8.25 12.45 -4.70
N ASN A 180 8.13 11.98 -5.96
CA ASN A 180 6.86 12.06 -6.69
C ASN A 180 5.77 11.16 -6.07
N VAL A 181 6.09 9.91 -5.73
CA VAL A 181 5.09 9.03 -5.07
C VAL A 181 4.75 9.52 -3.66
N PHE A 182 5.69 10.16 -2.97
CA PHE A 182 5.41 10.79 -1.69
C PHE A 182 4.51 12.02 -1.84
N ARG A 183 4.72 12.83 -2.90
CA ARG A 183 3.84 13.95 -3.27
C ARG A 183 2.42 13.45 -3.55
N ILE A 184 2.28 12.39 -4.36
CA ILE A 184 0.97 11.77 -4.64
C ILE A 184 0.27 11.40 -3.33
N TYR A 185 0.97 10.67 -2.45
CA TYR A 185 0.42 10.30 -1.14
C TYR A 185 0.03 11.53 -0.30
N ALA A 186 0.84 12.59 -0.31
CA ALA A 186 0.60 13.79 0.50
C ALA A 186 -0.54 14.68 -0.01
N THR A 187 -0.86 14.62 -1.30
CA THR A 187 -1.82 15.53 -1.93
C THR A 187 -3.12 14.85 -2.36
N PHE A 188 -3.09 13.54 -2.59
CA PHE A 188 -4.29 12.81 -3.00
C PHE A 188 -5.23 12.59 -1.81
N GLU A 189 -6.53 12.81 -2.04
CA GLU A 189 -7.56 12.62 -1.03
C GLU A 189 -8.72 11.77 -1.60
N MET A 190 -8.97 10.63 -0.98
CA MET A 190 -10.01 9.70 -1.41
C MET A 190 -11.30 9.82 -0.60
N GLY A 191 -11.29 10.51 0.54
CA GLY A 191 -12.43 10.65 1.43
C GLY A 191 -13.73 11.10 0.74
N PRO A 192 -13.71 12.10 -0.16
CA PRO A 192 -14.93 12.59 -0.80
C PRO A 192 -15.73 11.55 -1.61
N TRP A 193 -15.09 10.47 -2.06
CA TRP A 193 -15.70 9.48 -2.95
C TRP A 193 -15.61 8.03 -2.42
N LEU A 194 -15.08 7.77 -1.22
CA LEU A 194 -15.03 6.41 -0.66
C LEU A 194 -16.41 5.75 -0.56
N HIS A 195 -17.46 6.54 -0.35
CA HIS A 195 -18.84 6.06 -0.32
C HIS A 195 -19.34 5.47 -1.65
N GLU A 196 -18.62 5.70 -2.76
CA GLU A 196 -18.92 5.13 -4.09
C GLU A 196 -18.37 3.70 -4.24
N ILE A 197 -17.52 3.21 -3.31
CA ILE A 197 -16.93 1.88 -3.35
C ILE A 197 -17.89 0.88 -2.71
N GLU A 198 -18.63 0.16 -3.55
CA GLU A 198 -19.65 -0.82 -3.12
C GLU A 198 -19.04 -2.21 -2.82
N HIS A 199 -17.77 -2.43 -3.15
CA HIS A 199 -17.07 -3.68 -2.91
C HIS A 199 -16.83 -3.89 -1.42
N PRO A 200 -16.87 -5.17 -0.93
CA PRO A 200 -16.44 -5.48 0.43
C PRO A 200 -15.01 -4.99 0.67
N CYS A 201 -14.78 -4.33 1.81
CA CYS A 201 -13.49 -3.73 2.14
C CYS A 201 -12.96 -4.22 3.51
N LEU A 202 -11.66 -4.46 3.60
CA LEU A 202 -10.95 -4.60 4.87
C LEU A 202 -10.12 -3.34 5.11
N VAL A 203 -10.38 -2.62 6.19
CA VAL A 203 -9.58 -1.49 6.66
C VAL A 203 -8.74 -1.94 7.85
N LEU A 204 -7.41 -1.86 7.74
CA LEU A 204 -6.52 -2.38 8.76
C LEU A 204 -5.32 -1.46 8.97
N THR A 205 -5.00 -1.10 10.22
CA THR A 205 -3.84 -0.27 10.55
C THR A 205 -3.26 -0.63 11.92
N GLY A 206 -2.04 -0.17 12.20
CA GLY A 206 -1.43 -0.25 13.53
C GLY A 206 -1.97 0.82 14.49
N GLU A 207 -2.10 0.47 15.77
CA GLU A 207 -2.58 1.36 16.83
C GLU A 207 -1.74 2.64 16.95
N PHE A 208 -0.42 2.52 16.75
CA PHE A 208 0.53 3.63 16.88
C PHE A 208 1.02 4.15 15.51
N ASP A 209 0.32 3.82 14.41
CA ASP A 209 0.64 4.42 13.11
C ASP A 209 0.40 5.94 13.15
N GLY A 210 1.48 6.71 13.10
CA GLY A 210 1.40 8.17 13.22
C GLY A 210 0.93 8.89 11.97
N GLY A 211 1.03 8.24 10.79
CA GLY A 211 0.66 8.82 9.48
C GLY A 211 -0.67 8.33 8.95
N CYS A 212 -0.94 7.05 9.15
CA CYS A 212 -2.18 6.37 8.76
C CYS A 212 -2.90 5.88 10.02
N ASN A 213 -3.12 6.78 10.97
CA ASN A 213 -3.53 6.48 12.33
C ASN A 213 -4.95 5.89 12.43
N PRO A 214 -5.31 5.29 13.59
CA PRO A 214 -6.63 4.71 13.82
C PRO A 214 -7.80 5.67 13.54
N ARG A 215 -7.67 6.97 13.86
CA ARG A 215 -8.72 7.96 13.58
C ARG A 215 -9.04 8.04 12.09
N LEU A 216 -8.01 8.14 11.22
CA LEU A 216 -8.20 8.20 9.78
C LEU A 216 -8.80 6.90 9.23
N ASN A 217 -8.34 5.75 9.73
CA ASN A 217 -8.85 4.44 9.31
C ASN A 217 -10.28 4.17 9.81
N THR A 218 -10.66 4.68 10.97
CA THR A 218 -12.06 4.67 11.44
C THR A 218 -12.94 5.50 10.51
N GLN A 219 -12.51 6.69 10.11
CA GLN A 219 -13.26 7.52 9.16
C GLN A 219 -13.36 6.87 7.76
N ILE A 220 -12.32 6.16 7.31
CA ILE A 220 -12.38 5.35 6.07
C ILE A 220 -13.45 4.26 6.22
N HIS A 221 -13.43 3.51 7.31
CA HIS A 221 -14.41 2.47 7.59
C HIS A 221 -15.85 3.02 7.63
N GLU A 222 -16.06 4.13 8.32
CA GLU A 222 -17.38 4.79 8.40
C GLU A 222 -17.90 5.31 7.07
N ALA A 223 -17.01 5.64 6.13
CA ALA A 223 -17.38 6.14 4.80
C ALA A 223 -17.65 5.01 3.79
N LEU A 224 -17.12 3.82 4.00
CA LEU A 224 -17.31 2.67 3.11
C LEU A 224 -18.63 1.94 3.41
N PRO A 225 -19.46 1.62 2.41
CA PRO A 225 -20.77 0.96 2.61
C PRO A 225 -20.69 -0.47 3.20
N ASP A 226 -19.67 -1.26 2.83
CA ASP A 226 -19.43 -2.63 3.32
C ASP A 226 -17.96 -2.77 3.70
N SER A 227 -17.64 -2.66 4.99
CA SER A 227 -16.25 -2.79 5.44
C SER A 227 -16.12 -3.37 6.84
N GLU A 228 -14.93 -3.96 7.08
CA GLU A 228 -14.46 -4.41 8.38
C GLU A 228 -13.28 -3.53 8.81
N LEU A 229 -13.22 -3.13 10.09
CA LEU A 229 -12.11 -2.37 10.67
C LEU A 229 -11.31 -3.24 11.63
N VAL A 230 -9.99 -3.26 11.45
CA VAL A 230 -9.04 -3.91 12.34
C VAL A 230 -7.95 -2.92 12.77
N ILE A 231 -7.80 -2.70 14.07
CA ILE A 231 -6.69 -1.96 14.64
C ILE A 231 -5.76 -2.97 15.32
N LEU A 232 -4.53 -3.09 14.81
CA LEU A 232 -3.54 -4.00 15.37
C LEU A 232 -2.84 -3.36 16.56
N PRO A 233 -2.93 -3.96 17.77
CA PRO A 233 -2.33 -3.36 18.96
C PRO A 233 -0.80 -3.33 18.85
N ASP A 234 -0.18 -2.37 19.53
CA ASP A 234 1.26 -2.22 19.70
C ASP A 234 2.09 -2.10 18.41
N LEU A 235 1.47 -1.79 17.26
CA LEU A 235 2.14 -1.66 15.96
C LEU A 235 2.09 -0.23 15.43
N LYS A 236 3.17 0.16 14.75
CA LYS A 236 3.27 1.38 13.95
C LYS A 236 2.89 1.09 12.48
N HIS A 237 3.53 1.75 11.51
CA HIS A 237 3.19 1.72 10.09
C HIS A 237 3.63 0.44 9.35
N SER A 238 4.75 -0.18 9.75
CA SER A 238 5.35 -1.31 9.03
C SER A 238 4.72 -2.66 9.38
N ILE A 239 3.40 -2.73 9.44
CA ILE A 239 2.61 -3.91 9.82
C ILE A 239 2.95 -5.16 8.99
N LEU A 240 3.37 -4.99 7.73
CA LEU A 240 3.72 -6.11 6.84
C LEU A 240 5.02 -6.79 7.27
N LEU A 241 5.95 -6.05 7.86
CA LEU A 241 7.25 -6.56 8.30
C LEU A 241 7.22 -6.99 9.78
N GLU A 242 6.52 -6.23 10.63
CA GLU A 242 6.44 -6.52 12.07
C GLU A 242 5.43 -7.64 12.39
N ALA A 243 4.32 -7.70 11.66
CA ALA A 243 3.21 -8.62 11.94
C ALA A 243 2.64 -9.28 10.67
N GLY A 244 3.47 -9.54 9.66
CA GLY A 244 3.04 -10.02 8.35
C GLY A 244 2.11 -11.23 8.40
N ARG A 245 2.45 -12.25 9.22
CA ARG A 245 1.59 -13.43 9.37
C ARG A 245 0.20 -13.11 9.97
N THR A 246 0.13 -12.17 10.90
CA THR A 246 -1.14 -11.71 11.49
C THR A 246 -1.97 -10.96 10.44
N VAL A 247 -1.35 -10.06 9.68
CA VAL A 247 -2.02 -9.33 8.57
C VAL A 247 -2.50 -10.31 7.50
N ALA A 248 -1.70 -11.30 7.11
CA ALA A 248 -2.10 -12.37 6.19
C ALA A 248 -3.34 -13.12 6.70
N GLY A 249 -3.37 -13.48 7.98
CA GLY A 249 -4.52 -14.15 8.61
C GLY A 249 -5.79 -13.31 8.57
N HIS A 250 -5.72 -11.97 8.72
CA HIS A 250 -6.87 -11.09 8.55
C HIS A 250 -7.34 -11.04 7.10
N LEU A 251 -6.43 -10.90 6.14
CA LEU A 251 -6.75 -10.92 4.71
C LEU A 251 -7.40 -12.24 4.28
N ILE A 252 -6.88 -13.38 4.72
CA ILE A 252 -7.44 -14.70 4.40
C ILE A 252 -8.88 -14.78 4.90
N ARG A 253 -9.13 -14.55 6.19
CA ARG A 253 -10.48 -14.61 6.76
C ARG A 253 -11.46 -13.67 6.05
N PHE A 254 -11.02 -12.44 5.77
CA PHE A 254 -11.84 -11.46 5.07
C PHE A 254 -12.19 -11.93 3.66
N ILE A 255 -11.21 -12.32 2.84
CA ILE A 255 -11.43 -12.73 1.45
C ILE A 255 -12.29 -14.01 1.40
N GLU A 256 -12.03 -15.00 2.26
CA GLU A 256 -12.84 -16.21 2.36
C GLU A 256 -14.31 -15.88 2.73
N SER A 257 -14.54 -14.89 3.60
CA SER A 257 -15.89 -14.42 3.93
C SER A 257 -16.60 -13.79 2.74
N VAL A 258 -15.87 -13.09 1.87
CA VAL A 258 -16.40 -12.51 0.62
C VAL A 258 -16.75 -13.59 -0.39
N ILE A 259 -15.90 -14.60 -0.56
CA ILE A 259 -16.13 -15.74 -1.47
C ILE A 259 -17.33 -16.57 -1.03
N ALA A 260 -17.61 -16.63 0.26
CA ALA A 260 -18.72 -17.41 0.83
C ALA A 260 -20.10 -16.71 0.75
N ARG A 261 -20.15 -15.44 0.32
CA ARG A 261 -21.39 -14.65 0.13
C ARG A 261 -22.10 -15.01 -1.17
#